data_789b1a470403f313a65b0c3f93136ac7
#
_entry.id   789b1a470403f313a65b0c3f93136ac7
#
_cell.length_a   1.000
_cell.length_b   1.000
_cell.length_c   1.000
_cell.angle_alpha   90.00
_cell.angle_beta   90.00
_cell.angle_gamma   90.00
#
_symmetry.space_group_name_H-M   'P 1'
#
loop_
_entity.id
_entity.type
_entity.pdbx_description
1 polymer ?
#
loop_
_entity_poly.entity_id
_entity_poly.type
_entity_poly.pdbx_seq_one_letter_code
_entity_poly.pdbx_strand_id
1 'polypeptide(L)'
;MEPFPIPKDFLLPLPASPLDLQVTIVLLFLAHILFVNLMVGGALLTLFYEVRGRRRPELDLLARKIAATVTVNKSMAVVLGVGPLLAMNALYAVHFYTANSLTGRAWILTVPLVIMAFLLLYAHKYSWQVLANRKGLHIALGAAGTLLLLLVPFIFLANINLMIFPDRWLEVEGFLSTVLLPNVAPRFLHFLLASVAVTALFLAGWLCRRSYAFDTELPGLDRCETRRELLAAAFGATGLQLVAGPLVLMTLPPHGFSWMMLGNLTLAVTLGLGGLVLLWREMAERGPLTSRYWGVVVALGCTVGLMVFVRHLYREEALGPHRALVAAHTEAFRAASLGAEMRLAAGMPRLGEAEVVASPGERTFRSVCMACHARDERRVGPPLTEIVEIYSGNPDGLIAWVKAPGRKRPGYPEMPPISMQEGQYRAVADYILEEVLVPRGPPREEGSTG
;
A
#
# COMPACT_ATOMS: atom_id res chain seq x y z
N MET A 1 -1.45 -5.44 28.17
CA MET A 1 -1.41 -4.98 26.76
C MET A 1 -0.01 -5.28 26.26
N GLU A 2 0.15 -6.23 25.37
CA GLU A 2 1.46 -6.41 24.74
C GLU A 2 1.80 -5.10 23.99
N PRO A 3 3.03 -4.60 24.13
CA PRO A 3 3.42 -3.35 23.48
C PRO A 3 3.36 -3.54 21.96
N PHE A 4 2.80 -2.55 21.25
CA PHE A 4 2.88 -2.52 19.79
C PHE A 4 4.30 -2.76 19.31
N PRO A 5 4.48 -3.43 18.16
CA PRO A 5 5.78 -3.42 17.52
C PRO A 5 6.11 -1.97 17.10
N ILE A 6 7.05 -1.36 17.80
CA ILE A 6 7.56 -0.03 17.46
C ILE A 6 8.79 -0.24 16.59
N PRO A 7 8.70 -0.11 15.27
CA PRO A 7 9.84 -0.26 14.38
C PRO A 7 10.83 0.90 14.58
N LYS A 8 12.06 0.70 14.13
CA LYS A 8 13.06 1.75 14.01
C LYS A 8 12.93 2.44 12.65
N ASP A 9 13.17 3.75 12.62
CA ASP A 9 13.25 4.49 11.37
C ASP A 9 14.60 4.25 10.65
N PHE A 10 14.65 4.61 9.38
CA PHE A 10 15.91 4.60 8.64
C PHE A 10 16.85 5.68 9.19
N LEU A 11 18.12 5.33 9.37
CA LEU A 11 19.14 6.25 9.88
C LEU A 11 19.71 7.18 8.80
N LEU A 12 19.20 7.10 7.58
CA LEU A 12 19.64 7.92 6.45
C LEU A 12 18.88 9.26 6.43
N PRO A 13 19.54 10.34 6.00
CA PRO A 13 18.88 11.63 5.83
C PRO A 13 17.82 11.56 4.75
N LEU A 14 16.77 12.38 4.90
CA LEU A 14 15.75 12.52 3.86
C LEU A 14 16.37 13.11 2.58
N PRO A 15 15.88 12.72 1.39
CA PRO A 15 16.41 13.20 0.11
C PRO A 15 16.08 14.68 -0.17
N ALA A 16 15.11 15.26 0.55
CA ALA A 16 14.70 16.66 0.47
C ALA A 16 14.14 17.10 1.83
N SER A 17 13.85 18.40 2.00
CA SER A 17 13.23 18.88 3.22
C SER A 17 11.85 18.23 3.44
N PRO A 18 11.41 18.02 4.68
CA PRO A 18 10.06 17.50 4.96
C PRO A 18 8.96 18.33 4.30
N LEU A 19 9.11 19.66 4.27
CA LEU A 19 8.15 20.55 3.63
C LEU A 19 8.07 20.33 2.12
N ASP A 20 9.22 20.18 1.43
CA ASP A 20 9.24 19.93 -0.02
C ASP A 20 8.56 18.61 -0.35
N LEU A 21 8.79 17.57 0.45
CA LEU A 21 8.14 16.28 0.29
C LEU A 21 6.63 16.36 0.53
N GLN A 22 6.19 17.11 1.55
CA GLN A 22 4.76 17.34 1.82
C GLN A 22 4.07 18.09 0.68
N VAL A 23 4.66 19.18 0.20
CA VAL A 23 4.16 19.94 -0.94
C VAL A 23 4.09 19.06 -2.19
N THR A 24 5.12 18.28 -2.45
CA THR A 24 5.15 17.31 -3.56
C THR A 24 4.01 16.30 -3.47
N ILE A 25 3.78 15.72 -2.28
CA ILE A 25 2.67 14.78 -2.06
C ILE A 25 1.33 15.45 -2.36
N VAL A 26 1.09 16.66 -1.83
CA VAL A 26 -0.20 17.34 -1.96
C VAL A 26 -0.47 17.74 -3.43
N LEU A 27 0.49 18.40 -4.08
CA LEU A 27 0.29 18.93 -5.43
C LEU A 27 0.23 17.82 -6.49
N LEU A 28 1.17 16.87 -6.44
CA LEU A 28 1.16 15.77 -7.41
C LEU A 28 0.01 14.78 -7.16
N PHE A 29 -0.39 14.59 -5.90
CA PHE A 29 -1.59 13.80 -5.62
C PHE A 29 -2.86 14.49 -6.12
N LEU A 30 -2.97 15.82 -5.98
CA LEU A 30 -4.11 16.58 -6.53
C LEU A 30 -4.19 16.40 -8.05
N ALA A 31 -3.08 16.56 -8.75
CA ALA A 31 -3.03 16.35 -10.20
C ALA A 31 -3.37 14.88 -10.55
N HIS A 32 -2.74 13.91 -9.86
CA HIS A 32 -2.97 12.49 -10.07
C HIS A 32 -4.44 12.10 -9.90
N ILE A 33 -5.07 12.52 -8.79
CA ILE A 33 -6.44 12.08 -8.48
C ILE A 33 -7.47 12.60 -9.47
N LEU A 34 -7.24 13.77 -10.10
CA LEU A 34 -8.11 14.28 -11.15
C LEU A 34 -8.10 13.35 -12.38
N PHE A 35 -6.92 12.91 -12.83
CA PHE A 35 -6.81 11.96 -13.95
C PHE A 35 -7.32 10.57 -13.58
N VAL A 36 -7.09 10.10 -12.36
CA VAL A 36 -7.64 8.82 -11.88
C VAL A 36 -9.16 8.85 -11.83
N ASN A 37 -9.75 9.95 -11.35
CA ASN A 37 -11.21 10.12 -11.35
C ASN A 37 -11.78 10.07 -12.76
N LEU A 38 -11.16 10.76 -13.73
CA LEU A 38 -11.58 10.72 -15.14
C LEU A 38 -11.47 9.29 -15.72
N MET A 39 -10.43 8.56 -15.37
CA MET A 39 -10.22 7.20 -15.86
C MET A 39 -11.24 6.23 -15.26
N VAL A 40 -11.43 6.25 -13.95
CA VAL A 40 -12.36 5.34 -13.24
C VAL A 40 -13.81 5.69 -13.55
N GLY A 41 -14.19 6.96 -13.41
CA GLY A 41 -15.54 7.41 -13.72
C GLY A 41 -15.88 7.23 -15.19
N GLY A 42 -14.89 7.44 -16.08
CA GLY A 42 -15.07 7.17 -17.51
C GLY A 42 -15.28 5.70 -17.85
N ALA A 43 -14.57 4.78 -17.21
CA ALA A 43 -14.82 3.35 -17.38
C ALA A 43 -16.22 2.97 -16.90
N LEU A 44 -16.66 3.47 -15.74
CA LEU A 44 -17.99 3.24 -15.19
C LEU A 44 -19.10 3.80 -16.09
N LEU A 45 -18.96 5.07 -16.53
CA LEU A 45 -19.96 5.69 -17.41
C LEU A 45 -19.96 5.05 -18.80
N THR A 46 -18.82 4.61 -19.33
CA THR A 46 -18.76 3.85 -20.59
C THR A 46 -19.63 2.61 -20.49
N LEU A 47 -19.44 1.78 -19.45
CA LEU A 47 -20.23 0.57 -19.25
C LEU A 47 -21.71 0.88 -19.04
N PHE A 48 -22.03 1.90 -18.25
CA PHE A 48 -23.41 2.33 -18.02
C PHE A 48 -24.14 2.66 -19.32
N TYR A 49 -23.54 3.51 -20.16
CA TYR A 49 -24.14 3.89 -21.43
C TYR A 49 -24.11 2.76 -22.46
N GLU A 50 -23.09 1.91 -22.45
CA GLU A 50 -23.01 0.76 -23.35
C GLU A 50 -24.10 -0.29 -23.05
N VAL A 51 -24.37 -0.57 -21.76
CA VAL A 51 -25.45 -1.50 -21.37
C VAL A 51 -26.80 -0.94 -21.80
N ARG A 52 -27.04 0.37 -21.60
CA ARG A 52 -28.27 1.05 -22.09
C ARG A 52 -28.33 1.11 -23.60
N GLY A 53 -27.18 1.18 -24.25
CA GLY A 53 -27.00 1.15 -25.72
C GLY A 53 -27.49 -0.12 -26.41
N ARG A 54 -27.67 -1.22 -25.64
CA ARG A 54 -28.31 -2.46 -26.17
C ARG A 54 -29.78 -2.23 -26.58
N ARG A 55 -30.45 -1.24 -25.99
CA ARG A 55 -31.84 -0.90 -26.27
C ARG A 55 -31.97 0.42 -27.06
N ARG A 56 -30.96 1.28 -26.98
CA ARG A 56 -30.89 2.59 -27.61
C ARG A 56 -29.52 2.78 -28.29
N PRO A 57 -29.39 2.43 -29.59
CA PRO A 57 -28.10 2.43 -30.30
C PRO A 57 -27.32 3.75 -30.24
N GLU A 58 -28.02 4.88 -30.14
CA GLU A 58 -27.44 6.21 -29.98
C GLU A 58 -26.61 6.33 -28.68
N LEU A 59 -27.00 5.64 -27.60
CA LEU A 59 -26.23 5.58 -26.34
C LEU A 59 -24.96 4.74 -26.45
N ASP A 60 -24.91 3.78 -27.38
CA ASP A 60 -23.70 3.02 -27.67
C ASP A 60 -22.63 3.91 -28.34
N LEU A 61 -23.06 4.84 -29.19
CA LEU A 61 -22.16 5.85 -29.75
C LEU A 61 -21.60 6.77 -28.68
N LEU A 62 -22.44 7.19 -27.72
CA LEU A 62 -22.00 7.98 -26.57
C LEU A 62 -20.97 7.20 -25.72
N ALA A 63 -21.24 5.95 -25.40
CA ALA A 63 -20.32 5.07 -24.67
C ALA A 63 -18.98 4.95 -25.38
N ARG A 64 -18.97 4.76 -26.70
CA ARG A 64 -17.75 4.71 -27.53
C ARG A 64 -16.96 6.02 -27.46
N LYS A 65 -17.64 7.18 -27.48
CA LYS A 65 -16.99 8.50 -27.36
C LYS A 65 -16.38 8.69 -25.97
N ILE A 66 -17.08 8.30 -24.92
CA ILE A 66 -16.55 8.33 -23.55
C ILE A 66 -15.30 7.47 -23.46
N ALA A 67 -15.36 6.20 -23.93
CA ALA A 67 -14.21 5.30 -23.93
C ALA A 67 -13.01 5.86 -24.69
N ALA A 68 -13.24 6.52 -25.83
CA ALA A 68 -12.19 7.17 -26.62
C ALA A 68 -11.52 8.32 -25.86
N THR A 69 -12.34 9.20 -25.23
CA THR A 69 -11.89 10.39 -24.50
C THR A 69 -11.08 10.02 -23.25
N VAL A 70 -11.57 9.06 -22.48
CA VAL A 70 -10.95 8.65 -21.22
C VAL A 70 -9.64 7.88 -21.45
N THR A 71 -9.54 7.12 -22.55
CA THR A 71 -8.34 6.31 -22.83
C THR A 71 -7.09 7.16 -23.04
N VAL A 72 -7.21 8.40 -23.51
CA VAL A 72 -6.07 9.30 -23.72
C VAL A 72 -5.40 9.69 -22.39
N ASN A 73 -6.14 9.74 -21.30
CA ASN A 73 -5.68 10.24 -20.01
C ASN A 73 -5.01 9.17 -19.13
N LYS A 74 -4.97 7.88 -19.54
CA LYS A 74 -4.44 6.79 -18.71
C LYS A 74 -2.95 6.95 -18.40
N SER A 75 -2.15 7.34 -19.38
CA SER A 75 -0.70 7.54 -19.17
C SER A 75 -0.43 8.65 -18.16
N MET A 76 -1.19 9.75 -18.20
CA MET A 76 -1.06 10.84 -17.22
C MET A 76 -1.44 10.39 -15.81
N ALA A 77 -2.48 9.59 -15.66
CA ALA A 77 -2.86 9.04 -14.35
C ALA A 77 -1.72 8.23 -13.72
N VAL A 78 -1.04 7.38 -14.50
CA VAL A 78 0.08 6.57 -13.99
C VAL A 78 1.30 7.44 -13.68
N VAL A 79 1.73 8.26 -14.62
CA VAL A 79 2.95 9.10 -14.48
C VAL A 79 2.85 10.04 -13.29
N LEU A 80 1.71 10.72 -13.13
CA LEU A 80 1.48 11.63 -12.00
C LEU A 80 1.37 10.90 -10.66
N GLY A 81 1.08 9.59 -10.65
CA GLY A 81 1.03 8.78 -9.43
C GLY A 81 2.41 8.43 -8.87
N VAL A 82 3.45 8.43 -9.70
CA VAL A 82 4.81 8.09 -9.27
C VAL A 82 5.36 9.10 -8.26
N GLY A 83 5.16 10.40 -8.51
CA GLY A 83 5.69 11.46 -7.65
C GLY A 83 5.19 11.39 -6.19
N PRO A 84 3.85 11.38 -5.94
CA PRO A 84 3.35 11.27 -4.58
C PRO A 84 3.71 9.91 -3.94
N LEU A 85 3.86 8.85 -4.73
CA LEU A 85 4.27 7.54 -4.22
C LEU A 85 5.73 7.59 -3.71
N LEU A 86 6.66 8.17 -4.48
CA LEU A 86 8.06 8.31 -4.08
C LEU A 86 8.21 9.21 -2.85
N ALA A 87 7.53 10.35 -2.82
CA ALA A 87 7.56 11.27 -1.69
C ALA A 87 6.92 10.63 -0.43
N MET A 88 5.86 9.80 -0.60
CA MET A 88 5.28 9.01 0.48
C MET A 88 6.26 7.97 1.04
N ASN A 89 6.97 7.25 0.16
CA ASN A 89 8.01 6.29 0.55
C ASN A 89 9.13 6.94 1.35
N ALA A 90 9.52 8.17 1.00
CA ALA A 90 10.59 8.89 1.70
C ALA A 90 10.11 9.43 3.06
N LEU A 91 8.97 10.15 3.09
CA LEU A 91 8.51 10.87 4.27
C LEU A 91 7.86 9.98 5.33
N TYR A 92 7.20 8.89 4.92
CA TYR A 92 6.46 7.97 5.80
C TYR A 92 6.98 6.52 5.67
N ALA A 93 8.29 6.36 5.48
CA ALA A 93 8.94 5.08 5.18
C ALA A 93 8.46 3.95 6.09
N VAL A 94 8.59 4.11 7.41
CA VAL A 94 8.19 3.09 8.40
C VAL A 94 6.74 2.67 8.23
N HIS A 95 5.82 3.64 8.19
CA HIS A 95 4.38 3.36 8.12
C HIS A 95 3.97 2.77 6.78
N PHE A 96 4.54 3.29 5.69
CA PHE A 96 4.20 2.85 4.35
C PHE A 96 4.73 1.44 4.04
N TYR A 97 6.00 1.16 4.38
CA TYR A 97 6.58 -0.17 4.16
C TYR A 97 5.98 -1.23 5.08
N THR A 98 5.65 -0.90 6.33
CA THR A 98 4.94 -1.82 7.22
C THR A 98 3.56 -2.16 6.65
N ALA A 99 2.79 -1.15 6.21
CA ALA A 99 1.51 -1.40 5.56
C ALA A 99 1.64 -2.26 4.30
N ASN A 100 2.66 -2.01 3.45
CA ASN A 100 2.93 -2.81 2.26
C ASN A 100 3.23 -4.28 2.61
N SER A 101 4.05 -4.52 3.63
CA SER A 101 4.41 -5.87 4.08
C SER A 101 3.20 -6.62 4.64
N LEU A 102 2.37 -5.95 5.44
CA LEU A 102 1.16 -6.53 6.01
C LEU A 102 0.06 -6.78 4.95
N THR A 103 -0.09 -5.89 3.97
CA THR A 103 -0.99 -6.10 2.83
C THR A 103 -0.50 -7.25 1.94
N GLY A 104 0.80 -7.51 1.94
CA GLY A 104 1.45 -8.68 1.36
C GLY A 104 1.30 -8.79 -0.16
N ARG A 105 0.91 -9.98 -0.62
CA ARG A 105 0.83 -10.31 -2.07
C ARG A 105 -0.08 -9.37 -2.85
N ALA A 106 -1.16 -8.88 -2.25
CA ALA A 106 -2.09 -7.97 -2.93
C ALA A 106 -1.41 -6.66 -3.33
N TRP A 107 -0.50 -6.14 -2.50
CA TRP A 107 0.28 -4.95 -2.84
C TRP A 107 1.15 -5.16 -4.08
N ILE A 108 1.87 -6.28 -4.17
CA ILE A 108 2.71 -6.61 -5.32
C ILE A 108 1.87 -6.83 -6.58
N LEU A 109 0.69 -7.45 -6.44
CA LEU A 109 -0.23 -7.69 -7.55
C LEU A 109 -0.83 -6.41 -8.15
N THR A 110 -0.72 -5.26 -7.49
CA THR A 110 -1.22 -3.97 -8.00
C THR A 110 -0.65 -3.66 -9.39
N VAL A 111 0.63 -3.93 -9.64
CA VAL A 111 1.29 -3.66 -10.94
C VAL A 111 0.72 -4.55 -12.06
N PRO A 112 0.70 -5.89 -11.96
CA PRO A 112 0.09 -6.72 -13.00
C PRO A 112 -1.42 -6.46 -13.16
N LEU A 113 -2.14 -6.10 -12.08
CA LEU A 113 -3.56 -5.71 -12.19
C LEU A 113 -3.76 -4.45 -13.03
N VAL A 114 -2.95 -3.41 -12.84
CA VAL A 114 -2.98 -2.20 -13.68
C VAL A 114 -2.71 -2.54 -15.13
N ILE A 115 -1.69 -3.35 -15.42
CA ILE A 115 -1.35 -3.76 -16.78
C ILE A 115 -2.52 -4.50 -17.43
N MET A 116 -3.08 -5.50 -16.76
CA MET A 116 -4.20 -6.27 -17.27
C MET A 116 -5.47 -5.44 -17.44
N ALA A 117 -5.77 -4.55 -16.49
CA ALA A 117 -6.89 -3.62 -16.60
C ALA A 117 -6.76 -2.74 -17.85
N PHE A 118 -5.58 -2.20 -18.11
CA PHE A 118 -5.35 -1.36 -19.28
C PHE A 118 -5.43 -2.14 -20.58
N LEU A 119 -4.85 -3.32 -20.63
CA LEU A 119 -4.94 -4.20 -21.82
C LEU A 119 -6.39 -4.54 -22.16
N LEU A 120 -7.19 -4.92 -21.15
CA LEU A 120 -8.62 -5.22 -21.36
C LEU A 120 -9.41 -3.98 -21.77
N LEU A 121 -9.16 -2.81 -21.17
CA LEU A 121 -9.82 -1.57 -21.57
C LEU A 121 -9.38 -1.07 -22.95
N TYR A 122 -8.15 -1.33 -23.37
CA TYR A 122 -7.72 -1.10 -24.77
C TYR A 122 -8.37 -2.11 -25.72
N ALA A 123 -8.39 -3.39 -25.37
CA ALA A 123 -9.10 -4.40 -26.14
C ALA A 123 -10.58 -4.06 -26.30
N HIS A 124 -11.26 -3.64 -25.20
CA HIS A 124 -12.63 -3.14 -25.24
C HIS A 124 -12.78 -1.96 -26.21
N LYS A 125 -11.95 -0.94 -26.11
CA LYS A 125 -12.01 0.24 -27.00
C LYS A 125 -11.83 -0.12 -28.46
N TYR A 126 -10.84 -0.95 -28.80
CA TYR A 126 -10.49 -1.25 -30.19
C TYR A 126 -11.33 -2.35 -30.82
N SER A 127 -12.00 -3.20 -30.03
CA SER A 127 -12.89 -4.25 -30.53
C SER A 127 -14.33 -3.79 -30.78
N TRP A 128 -14.65 -2.50 -30.62
CA TRP A 128 -16.02 -1.98 -30.72
C TRP A 128 -16.75 -2.39 -32.01
N GLN A 129 -16.05 -2.31 -33.15
CA GLN A 129 -16.60 -2.71 -34.45
C GLN A 129 -16.55 -4.22 -34.66
N VAL A 130 -15.45 -4.87 -34.27
CA VAL A 130 -15.26 -6.31 -34.42
C VAL A 130 -16.27 -7.12 -33.63
N LEU A 131 -16.62 -6.65 -32.43
CA LEU A 131 -17.59 -7.29 -31.55
C LEU A 131 -18.99 -6.68 -31.62
N ALA A 132 -19.29 -5.84 -32.61
CA ALA A 132 -20.61 -5.21 -32.75
C ALA A 132 -21.75 -6.23 -32.72
N ASN A 133 -21.59 -7.37 -33.41
CA ASN A 133 -22.56 -8.46 -33.44
C ASN A 133 -22.54 -9.37 -32.20
N ARG A 134 -21.58 -9.20 -31.32
CA ARG A 134 -21.41 -9.95 -30.06
C ARG A 134 -21.36 -8.99 -28.86
N LYS A 135 -22.32 -8.08 -28.80
CA LYS A 135 -22.34 -6.97 -27.83
C LYS A 135 -22.24 -7.44 -26.37
N GLY A 136 -22.81 -8.59 -26.02
CA GLY A 136 -22.68 -9.17 -24.67
C GLY A 136 -21.21 -9.49 -24.32
N LEU A 137 -20.43 -10.02 -25.27
CA LEU A 137 -19.01 -10.30 -25.07
C LEU A 137 -18.20 -9.00 -24.97
N HIS A 138 -18.54 -7.99 -25.78
CA HIS A 138 -17.89 -6.68 -25.72
C HIS A 138 -18.10 -6.00 -24.34
N ILE A 139 -19.34 -6.00 -23.84
CA ILE A 139 -19.66 -5.49 -22.49
C ILE A 139 -18.93 -6.28 -21.40
N ALA A 140 -18.88 -7.61 -21.52
CA ALA A 140 -18.14 -8.46 -20.56
C ALA A 140 -16.65 -8.11 -20.51
N LEU A 141 -16.05 -7.86 -21.68
CA LEU A 141 -14.64 -7.44 -21.79
C LEU A 141 -14.41 -6.08 -21.09
N GLY A 142 -15.28 -5.10 -21.34
CA GLY A 142 -15.24 -3.80 -20.68
C GLY A 142 -15.46 -3.90 -19.16
N ALA A 143 -16.41 -4.74 -18.74
CA ALA A 143 -16.71 -4.99 -17.32
C ALA A 143 -15.50 -5.63 -16.60
N ALA A 144 -14.87 -6.65 -17.21
CA ALA A 144 -13.67 -7.26 -16.66
C ALA A 144 -12.53 -6.25 -16.51
N GLY A 145 -12.26 -5.43 -17.55
CA GLY A 145 -11.26 -4.37 -17.49
C GLY A 145 -11.56 -3.32 -16.42
N THR A 146 -12.82 -2.91 -16.29
CA THR A 146 -13.27 -1.96 -15.26
C THR A 146 -13.15 -2.55 -13.86
N LEU A 147 -13.52 -3.82 -13.65
CA LEU A 147 -13.39 -4.50 -12.37
C LEU A 147 -11.92 -4.56 -11.92
N LEU A 148 -11.01 -4.97 -12.80
CA LEU A 148 -9.59 -4.97 -12.49
C LEU A 148 -9.07 -3.55 -12.21
N LEU A 149 -9.54 -2.56 -12.98
CA LEU A 149 -9.21 -1.16 -12.73
C LEU A 149 -9.67 -0.69 -11.34
N LEU A 150 -10.83 -1.12 -10.86
CA LEU A 150 -11.38 -0.77 -9.55
C LEU A 150 -10.63 -1.46 -8.39
N LEU A 151 -10.09 -2.66 -8.61
CA LEU A 151 -9.29 -3.36 -7.59
C LEU A 151 -8.01 -2.59 -7.25
N VAL A 152 -7.41 -1.87 -8.21
CA VAL A 152 -6.19 -1.10 -7.98
C VAL A 152 -6.37 -0.02 -6.90
N PRO A 153 -7.26 0.99 -7.04
CA PRO A 153 -7.48 1.98 -6.00
C PRO A 153 -8.04 1.36 -4.73
N PHE A 154 -8.75 0.23 -4.78
CA PHE A 154 -9.23 -0.48 -3.62
C PHE A 154 -8.07 -1.02 -2.77
N ILE A 155 -7.09 -1.68 -3.39
CA ILE A 155 -5.87 -2.16 -2.72
C ILE A 155 -5.07 -0.97 -2.16
N PHE A 156 -4.90 0.09 -2.95
CA PHE A 156 -4.21 1.30 -2.51
C PHE A 156 -4.88 1.95 -1.30
N LEU A 157 -6.19 2.10 -1.33
CA LEU A 157 -6.95 2.69 -0.22
C LEU A 157 -6.88 1.83 1.03
N ALA A 158 -6.96 0.50 0.92
CA ALA A 158 -6.79 -0.42 2.02
C ALA A 158 -5.38 -0.28 2.65
N ASN A 159 -4.33 -0.24 1.82
CA ASN A 159 -2.95 -0.08 2.27
C ASN A 159 -2.70 1.26 2.96
N ILE A 160 -3.13 2.38 2.34
CA ILE A 160 -3.01 3.71 2.95
C ILE A 160 -3.87 3.84 4.22
N ASN A 161 -4.99 3.12 4.28
CA ASN A 161 -5.79 3.06 5.49
C ASN A 161 -5.03 2.35 6.61
N LEU A 162 -4.45 1.18 6.35
CA LEU A 162 -3.64 0.44 7.32
C LEU A 162 -2.45 1.27 7.85
N MET A 163 -1.87 2.12 7.01
CA MET A 163 -0.80 3.03 7.40
C MET A 163 -1.20 3.97 8.55
N ILE A 164 -2.46 4.43 8.59
CA ILE A 164 -2.96 5.35 9.63
C ILE A 164 -3.57 4.65 10.85
N PHE A 165 -3.51 3.31 10.90
CA PHE A 165 -3.95 2.49 12.03
C PHE A 165 -2.78 1.62 12.56
N PRO A 166 -1.67 2.24 13.07
CA PRO A 166 -0.53 1.47 13.59
C PRO A 166 -0.91 0.54 14.75
N ASP A 167 -1.90 0.92 15.55
CA ASP A 167 -2.48 0.15 16.65
C ASP A 167 -3.12 -1.19 16.20
N ARG A 168 -3.45 -1.31 14.91
CA ARG A 168 -4.05 -2.51 14.34
C ARG A 168 -3.08 -3.44 13.61
N TRP A 169 -1.80 -3.08 13.53
CA TRP A 169 -0.82 -3.86 12.75
C TRP A 169 -0.68 -5.31 13.21
N LEU A 170 -0.80 -5.56 14.52
CA LEU A 170 -0.75 -6.92 15.07
C LEU A 170 -1.99 -7.78 14.76
N GLU A 171 -3.12 -7.15 14.44
CA GLU A 171 -4.37 -7.84 14.12
C GLU A 171 -4.48 -8.21 12.64
N VAL A 172 -3.56 -7.68 11.81
CA VAL A 172 -3.65 -7.80 10.34
C VAL A 172 -2.83 -8.97 9.84
N GLU A 173 -3.54 -9.96 9.29
CA GLU A 173 -2.98 -11.14 8.63
C GLU A 173 -3.28 -11.13 7.12
N GLY A 174 -2.62 -10.23 6.39
CA GLY A 174 -2.76 -10.14 4.94
C GLY A 174 -3.91 -9.24 4.46
N PHE A 175 -4.25 -9.35 3.16
CA PHE A 175 -5.12 -8.42 2.48
C PHE A 175 -6.57 -8.42 3.00
N LEU A 176 -7.15 -9.59 3.28
CA LEU A 176 -8.55 -9.67 3.70
C LEU A 176 -8.79 -8.97 5.04
N SER A 177 -7.92 -9.17 6.02
CA SER A 177 -8.00 -8.45 7.30
C SER A 177 -7.76 -6.94 7.13
N THR A 178 -6.86 -6.54 6.21
CA THR A 178 -6.65 -5.12 5.87
C THR A 178 -7.91 -4.47 5.33
N VAL A 179 -8.65 -5.15 4.45
CA VAL A 179 -9.89 -4.63 3.83
C VAL A 179 -11.02 -4.47 4.84
N LEU A 180 -11.05 -5.33 5.86
CA LEU A 180 -12.07 -5.29 6.92
C LEU A 180 -11.83 -4.17 7.94
N LEU A 181 -10.70 -3.47 7.89
CA LEU A 181 -10.45 -2.31 8.74
C LEU A 181 -11.49 -1.21 8.51
N PRO A 182 -11.88 -0.49 9.57
CA PRO A 182 -12.76 0.67 9.46
C PRO A 182 -12.24 1.65 8.39
N ASN A 183 -13.12 2.43 7.80
CA ASN A 183 -12.78 3.44 6.80
C ASN A 183 -12.46 2.94 5.38
N VAL A 184 -12.07 1.70 5.13
CA VAL A 184 -11.74 1.22 3.76
C VAL A 184 -12.97 1.33 2.84
N ALA A 185 -14.09 0.72 3.23
CA ALA A 185 -15.31 0.71 2.43
C ALA A 185 -15.94 2.11 2.25
N PRO A 186 -16.12 2.95 3.31
CA PRO A 186 -16.62 4.31 3.15
C PRO A 186 -15.73 5.18 2.26
N ARG A 187 -14.41 5.07 2.41
CA ARG A 187 -13.45 5.84 1.61
C ARG A 187 -13.47 5.41 0.15
N PHE A 188 -13.58 4.11 -0.13
CA PHE A 188 -13.69 3.61 -1.50
C PHE A 188 -14.99 4.06 -2.16
N LEU A 189 -16.11 3.99 -1.44
CA LEU A 189 -17.39 4.52 -1.93
C LEU A 189 -17.31 6.02 -2.25
N HIS A 190 -16.75 6.82 -1.33
CA HIS A 190 -16.56 8.26 -1.53
C HIS A 190 -15.70 8.54 -2.78
N PHE A 191 -14.63 7.78 -2.98
CA PHE A 191 -13.80 7.87 -4.17
C PHE A 191 -14.55 7.53 -5.47
N LEU A 192 -15.39 6.48 -5.49
CA LEU A 192 -16.18 6.11 -6.65
C LEU A 192 -17.19 7.21 -7.03
N LEU A 193 -17.85 7.78 -6.04
CA LEU A 193 -18.80 8.89 -6.23
C LEU A 193 -18.07 10.13 -6.79
N ALA A 194 -16.88 10.46 -6.25
CA ALA A 194 -16.06 11.53 -6.77
C ALA A 194 -15.65 11.29 -8.23
N SER A 195 -15.29 10.05 -8.57
CA SER A 195 -14.90 9.68 -9.93
C SER A 195 -16.05 9.87 -10.93
N VAL A 196 -17.25 9.46 -10.56
CA VAL A 196 -18.45 9.68 -11.39
C VAL A 196 -18.76 11.17 -11.52
N ALA A 197 -18.77 11.92 -10.41
CA ALA A 197 -19.08 13.35 -10.40
C ALA A 197 -18.11 14.16 -11.29
N VAL A 198 -16.80 13.98 -11.10
CA VAL A 198 -15.77 14.68 -11.88
C VAL A 198 -15.85 14.33 -13.36
N THR A 199 -16.04 13.05 -13.68
CA THR A 199 -16.11 12.62 -15.09
C THR A 199 -17.39 13.11 -15.76
N ALA A 200 -18.52 13.00 -15.12
CA ALA A 200 -19.78 13.47 -15.67
C ALA A 200 -19.77 14.99 -15.92
N LEU A 201 -19.22 15.76 -14.97
CA LEU A 201 -19.03 17.20 -15.14
C LEU A 201 -18.07 17.51 -16.32
N PHE A 202 -16.95 16.82 -16.39
CA PHE A 202 -16.00 16.97 -17.51
C PHE A 202 -16.65 16.65 -18.86
N LEU A 203 -17.39 15.55 -18.96
CA LEU A 203 -18.07 15.14 -20.19
C LEU A 203 -19.16 16.13 -20.60
N ALA A 204 -19.92 16.68 -19.67
CA ALA A 204 -20.89 17.75 -19.94
C ALA A 204 -20.19 18.98 -20.56
N GLY A 205 -19.06 19.42 -19.97
CA GLY A 205 -18.26 20.51 -20.51
C GLY A 205 -17.64 20.21 -21.87
N TRP A 206 -17.14 18.98 -22.05
CA TRP A 206 -16.45 18.56 -23.26
C TRP A 206 -17.38 18.31 -24.44
N LEU A 207 -18.44 17.51 -24.27
CA LEU A 207 -19.34 17.09 -25.35
C LEU A 207 -20.41 18.13 -25.65
N CYS A 208 -20.87 18.87 -24.64
CA CYS A 208 -21.99 19.79 -24.83
C CYS A 208 -21.57 21.27 -25.08
N ARG A 209 -20.23 21.52 -25.19
CA ARG A 209 -19.76 22.87 -25.56
C ARG A 209 -20.23 23.27 -26.94
N ARG A 210 -20.42 24.58 -27.20
CA ARG A 210 -20.88 25.12 -28.48
C ARG A 210 -20.02 24.73 -29.68
N SER A 211 -18.70 24.63 -29.49
CA SER A 211 -17.71 24.29 -30.52
C SER A 211 -17.61 22.82 -30.86
N TYR A 212 -18.31 21.92 -30.11
CA TYR A 212 -18.30 20.50 -30.41
C TYR A 212 -19.34 20.18 -31.49
N ALA A 213 -18.94 19.42 -32.50
CA ALA A 213 -19.83 18.99 -33.59
C ALA A 213 -20.79 17.85 -33.13
N PHE A 214 -21.64 18.17 -32.14
CA PHE A 214 -22.44 17.17 -31.40
C PHE A 214 -23.35 16.38 -32.34
N ASP A 215 -24.08 17.05 -33.21
CA ASP A 215 -25.10 16.42 -34.08
C ASP A 215 -24.46 15.50 -35.13
N THR A 216 -23.22 15.79 -35.55
CA THR A 216 -22.43 14.95 -36.47
C THR A 216 -21.77 13.78 -35.76
N GLU A 217 -21.27 13.99 -34.55
CA GLU A 217 -20.48 13.01 -33.80
C GLU A 217 -21.37 12.07 -32.96
N LEU A 218 -22.56 12.51 -32.58
CA LEU A 218 -23.54 11.79 -31.76
C LEU A 218 -24.96 11.88 -32.38
N PRO A 219 -25.11 11.41 -33.63
CA PRO A 219 -26.42 11.46 -34.30
C PRO A 219 -27.48 10.69 -33.50
N GLY A 220 -28.68 11.22 -33.45
CA GLY A 220 -29.83 10.63 -32.73
C GLY A 220 -29.90 10.97 -31.24
N LEU A 221 -28.91 11.67 -30.67
CA LEU A 221 -28.94 12.22 -29.32
C LEU A 221 -29.30 13.70 -29.34
N ASP A 222 -30.10 14.15 -28.38
CA ASP A 222 -30.31 15.56 -28.11
C ASP A 222 -29.22 16.10 -27.18
N ARG A 223 -28.59 17.22 -27.57
CA ARG A 223 -27.49 17.85 -26.82
C ARG A 223 -27.96 18.32 -25.43
N CYS A 224 -29.16 18.88 -25.33
CA CYS A 224 -29.68 19.42 -24.07
C CYS A 224 -30.05 18.28 -23.10
N GLU A 225 -30.63 17.19 -23.63
CA GLU A 225 -30.95 15.98 -22.86
C GLU A 225 -29.68 15.31 -22.35
N THR A 226 -28.69 15.09 -23.23
CA THR A 226 -27.39 14.50 -22.87
C THR A 226 -26.66 15.34 -21.81
N ARG A 227 -26.66 16.68 -21.99
CA ARG A 227 -26.13 17.60 -20.98
C ARG A 227 -26.80 17.42 -19.64
N ARG A 228 -28.13 17.45 -19.63
CA ARG A 228 -28.92 17.33 -18.41
C ARG A 228 -28.67 15.99 -17.69
N GLU A 229 -28.58 14.91 -18.45
CA GLU A 229 -28.30 13.58 -17.91
C GLU A 229 -26.91 13.50 -17.25
N LEU A 230 -25.88 14.04 -17.92
CA LEU A 230 -24.51 14.12 -17.37
C LEU A 230 -24.43 15.01 -16.13
N LEU A 231 -25.06 16.20 -16.17
CA LEU A 231 -25.11 17.08 -14.99
C LEU A 231 -25.91 16.45 -13.84
N ALA A 232 -26.98 15.70 -14.14
CA ALA A 232 -27.75 14.94 -13.12
C ALA A 232 -26.91 13.83 -12.47
N ALA A 233 -26.09 13.14 -13.25
CA ALA A 233 -25.14 12.16 -12.72
C ALA A 233 -24.10 12.83 -11.80
N ALA A 234 -23.56 13.99 -12.21
CA ALA A 234 -22.64 14.77 -11.37
C ALA A 234 -23.33 15.26 -10.07
N PHE A 235 -24.56 15.76 -10.18
CA PHE A 235 -25.36 16.22 -9.04
C PHE A 235 -25.66 15.10 -8.06
N GLY A 236 -26.16 13.97 -8.54
CA GLY A 236 -26.48 12.82 -7.70
C GLY A 236 -25.25 12.24 -7.00
N ALA A 237 -24.15 12.07 -7.74
CA ALA A 237 -22.90 11.57 -7.18
C ALA A 237 -22.31 12.54 -6.13
N THR A 238 -22.32 13.86 -6.40
CA THR A 238 -21.87 14.88 -5.42
C THR A 238 -22.81 14.93 -4.20
N GLY A 239 -24.13 14.82 -4.40
CA GLY A 239 -25.10 14.76 -3.30
C GLY A 239 -24.86 13.54 -2.40
N LEU A 240 -24.61 12.37 -2.98
CA LEU A 240 -24.31 11.15 -2.21
C LEU A 240 -23.00 11.24 -1.42
N GLN A 241 -22.06 12.08 -1.83
CA GLN A 241 -20.84 12.33 -1.06
C GLN A 241 -21.12 13.03 0.28
N LEU A 242 -22.22 13.79 0.39
CA LEU A 242 -22.66 14.39 1.65
C LEU A 242 -23.08 13.32 2.70
N VAL A 243 -23.39 12.12 2.25
CA VAL A 243 -23.65 10.95 3.12
C VAL A 243 -22.36 10.14 3.32
N ALA A 244 -21.64 9.85 2.24
CA ALA A 244 -20.40 9.06 2.31
C ALA A 244 -19.28 9.78 3.08
N GLY A 245 -19.21 11.12 3.02
CA GLY A 245 -18.21 11.92 3.73
C GLY A 245 -18.27 11.76 5.26
N PRO A 246 -19.41 11.98 5.91
CA PRO A 246 -19.56 11.69 7.35
C PRO A 246 -19.21 10.25 7.72
N LEU A 247 -19.57 9.25 6.91
CA LEU A 247 -19.19 7.86 7.16
C LEU A 247 -17.68 7.66 7.13
N VAL A 248 -16.97 8.36 6.23
CA VAL A 248 -15.50 8.38 6.23
C VAL A 248 -14.99 8.96 7.55
N LEU A 249 -15.51 10.12 7.99
CA LEU A 249 -15.06 10.77 9.22
C LEU A 249 -15.31 9.91 10.48
N MET A 250 -16.47 9.29 10.58
CA MET A 250 -16.86 8.46 11.73
C MET A 250 -16.01 7.20 11.87
N THR A 251 -15.36 6.78 10.81
CA THR A 251 -14.53 5.56 10.77
C THR A 251 -13.02 5.85 10.85
N LEU A 252 -12.62 7.12 10.98
CA LEU A 252 -11.24 7.54 11.15
C LEU A 252 -10.81 7.49 12.63
N PRO A 253 -9.52 7.25 12.95
CA PRO A 253 -8.98 7.39 14.29
C PRO A 253 -9.26 8.80 14.90
N PRO A 254 -9.77 8.88 16.12
CA PRO A 254 -10.21 10.17 16.70
C PRO A 254 -9.06 11.15 16.98
N HIS A 255 -7.86 10.66 17.26
CA HIS A 255 -6.68 11.49 17.54
C HIS A 255 -6.11 12.23 16.32
N GLY A 256 -6.62 11.96 15.10
CA GLY A 256 -6.21 12.68 13.89
C GLY A 256 -6.98 13.98 13.61
N PHE A 257 -7.95 14.37 14.46
CA PHE A 257 -8.73 15.58 14.25
C PHE A 257 -8.07 16.79 14.89
N SER A 258 -7.89 17.86 14.11
CA SER A 258 -7.42 19.16 14.56
C SER A 258 -8.37 20.29 14.13
N TRP A 259 -8.35 21.42 14.85
CA TRP A 259 -9.18 22.57 14.51
C TRP A 259 -8.88 23.11 13.09
N MET A 260 -7.61 23.06 12.69
CA MET A 260 -7.19 23.46 11.34
C MET A 260 -7.80 22.53 10.29
N MET A 261 -7.78 21.23 10.52
CA MET A 261 -8.41 20.23 9.63
C MET A 261 -9.91 20.47 9.56
N LEU A 262 -10.61 20.63 10.68
CA LEU A 262 -12.06 20.84 10.74
C LEU A 262 -12.48 22.15 10.05
N GLY A 263 -11.72 23.24 10.23
CA GLY A 263 -11.98 24.52 9.57
C GLY A 263 -11.89 24.40 8.02
N ASN A 264 -10.82 23.77 7.52
CA ASN A 264 -10.67 23.53 6.09
C ASN A 264 -11.74 22.57 5.54
N LEU A 265 -12.13 21.55 6.31
CA LEU A 265 -13.22 20.65 5.95
C LEU A 265 -14.55 21.39 5.83
N THR A 266 -14.88 22.25 6.81
CA THR A 266 -16.09 23.07 6.79
C THR A 266 -16.12 23.98 5.57
N LEU A 267 -15.00 24.62 5.23
CA LEU A 267 -14.88 25.43 4.02
C LEU A 267 -15.09 24.60 2.76
N ALA A 268 -14.49 23.41 2.68
CA ALA A 268 -14.65 22.51 1.54
C ALA A 268 -16.11 22.05 1.36
N VAL A 269 -16.79 21.70 2.46
CA VAL A 269 -18.21 21.32 2.43
C VAL A 269 -19.08 22.49 2.00
N THR A 270 -18.83 23.70 2.52
CA THR A 270 -19.58 24.91 2.14
C THR A 270 -19.43 25.23 0.64
N LEU A 271 -18.21 25.14 0.10
CA LEU A 271 -17.97 25.31 -1.34
C LEU A 271 -18.64 24.21 -2.16
N GLY A 272 -18.58 22.96 -1.67
CA GLY A 272 -19.26 21.82 -2.31
C GLY A 272 -20.78 22.00 -2.38
N LEU A 273 -21.41 22.47 -1.29
CA LEU A 273 -22.83 22.80 -1.26
C LEU A 273 -23.16 23.97 -2.22
N GLY A 274 -22.33 25.00 -2.23
CA GLY A 274 -22.45 26.10 -3.21
C GLY A 274 -22.37 25.58 -4.64
N GLY A 275 -21.39 24.72 -4.93
CA GLY A 275 -21.27 24.05 -6.22
C GLY A 275 -22.49 23.23 -6.59
N LEU A 276 -23.09 22.52 -5.62
CA LEU A 276 -24.28 21.70 -5.82
C LEU A 276 -25.52 22.58 -6.15
N VAL A 277 -25.68 23.72 -5.48
CA VAL A 277 -26.72 24.69 -5.78
C VAL A 277 -26.54 25.29 -7.20
N LEU A 278 -25.32 25.65 -7.58
CA LEU A 278 -25.02 26.12 -8.92
C LEU A 278 -25.32 25.04 -9.97
N LEU A 279 -24.96 23.78 -9.69
CA LEU A 279 -25.20 22.65 -10.56
C LEU A 279 -26.69 22.37 -10.76
N TRP A 280 -27.48 22.44 -9.68
CA TRP A 280 -28.95 22.37 -9.75
C TRP A 280 -29.51 23.45 -10.68
N ARG A 281 -29.08 24.71 -10.50
CA ARG A 281 -29.53 25.84 -11.32
C ARG A 281 -29.10 25.67 -12.78
N GLU A 282 -27.91 25.14 -13.05
CA GLU A 282 -27.43 24.86 -14.39
C GLU A 282 -28.24 23.75 -15.07
N MET A 283 -28.68 22.73 -14.33
CA MET A 283 -29.54 21.65 -14.84
C MET A 283 -30.96 22.14 -15.22
N ALA A 284 -31.46 23.15 -14.56
CA ALA A 284 -32.79 23.71 -14.81
C ALA A 284 -32.83 24.53 -16.12
N GLU A 285 -31.70 24.98 -16.61
CA GLU A 285 -31.63 25.77 -17.87
C GLU A 285 -31.82 24.87 -19.09
N ARG A 286 -32.58 25.39 -20.06
CA ARG A 286 -32.75 24.77 -21.37
C ARG A 286 -31.87 25.50 -22.36
N GLY A 287 -30.79 24.88 -22.85
CA GLY A 287 -29.90 25.52 -23.81
C GLY A 287 -28.41 25.14 -23.59
N PRO A 288 -27.47 25.91 -24.17
CA PRO A 288 -26.06 25.66 -24.02
C PRO A 288 -25.58 25.87 -22.56
N LEU A 289 -24.37 25.39 -22.24
CA LEU A 289 -23.74 25.64 -20.94
C LEU A 289 -23.63 27.16 -20.69
N THR A 290 -24.02 27.58 -19.48
CA THR A 290 -23.96 28.99 -19.04
C THR A 290 -22.64 29.28 -18.31
N SER A 291 -22.44 30.53 -17.89
CA SER A 291 -21.29 30.88 -17.03
C SER A 291 -21.33 30.20 -15.68
N ARG A 292 -22.52 29.79 -15.17
CA ARG A 292 -22.67 29.03 -13.92
C ARG A 292 -21.95 27.69 -13.97
N TYR A 293 -21.87 27.04 -15.14
CA TYR A 293 -21.10 25.81 -15.30
C TYR A 293 -19.65 26.01 -14.86
N TRP A 294 -19.01 27.13 -15.26
CA TRP A 294 -17.64 27.43 -14.82
C TRP A 294 -17.59 27.70 -13.31
N GLY A 295 -18.62 28.34 -12.76
CA GLY A 295 -18.78 28.49 -11.31
C GLY A 295 -18.83 27.14 -10.59
N VAL A 296 -19.54 26.14 -11.13
CA VAL A 296 -19.54 24.76 -10.62
C VAL A 296 -18.14 24.14 -10.68
N VAL A 297 -17.47 24.26 -11.82
CA VAL A 297 -16.12 23.70 -12.01
C VAL A 297 -15.13 24.29 -10.99
N VAL A 298 -15.16 25.60 -10.78
CA VAL A 298 -14.30 26.27 -9.80
C VAL A 298 -14.65 25.84 -8.38
N ALA A 299 -15.94 25.87 -8.00
CA ALA A 299 -16.36 25.52 -6.65
C ALA A 299 -16.01 24.07 -6.29
N LEU A 300 -16.33 23.11 -7.17
CA LEU A 300 -15.99 21.71 -6.96
C LEU A 300 -14.49 21.44 -7.07
N GLY A 301 -13.77 22.14 -7.97
CA GLY A 301 -12.32 22.08 -8.07
C GLY A 301 -11.63 22.54 -6.79
N CYS A 302 -12.06 23.67 -6.21
CA CYS A 302 -11.58 24.15 -4.91
C CYS A 302 -11.93 23.15 -3.78
N THR A 303 -13.13 22.58 -3.83
CA THR A 303 -13.53 21.54 -2.86
C THR A 303 -12.58 20.35 -2.91
N VAL A 304 -12.24 19.83 -4.11
CA VAL A 304 -11.28 18.72 -4.26
C VAL A 304 -9.89 19.11 -3.74
N GLY A 305 -9.42 20.32 -4.06
CA GLY A 305 -8.13 20.82 -3.57
C GLY A 305 -8.08 20.87 -2.03
N LEU A 306 -9.12 21.45 -1.41
CA LEU A 306 -9.24 21.49 0.06
C LEU A 306 -9.34 20.08 0.66
N MET A 307 -10.07 19.17 0.05
CA MET A 307 -10.17 17.77 0.54
C MET A 307 -8.81 17.04 0.49
N VAL A 308 -7.98 17.30 -0.53
CA VAL A 308 -6.60 16.77 -0.58
C VAL A 308 -5.77 17.36 0.56
N PHE A 309 -5.91 18.64 0.84
CA PHE A 309 -5.22 19.30 1.94
C PHE A 309 -5.71 18.82 3.31
N VAL A 310 -7.01 18.72 3.54
CA VAL A 310 -7.63 18.14 4.74
C VAL A 310 -7.12 16.73 5.00
N ARG A 311 -7.02 15.90 3.94
CA ARG A 311 -6.45 14.55 4.06
C ARG A 311 -4.98 14.58 4.50
N HIS A 312 -4.20 15.56 4.01
CA HIS A 312 -2.80 15.70 4.44
C HIS A 312 -2.72 16.10 5.92
N LEU A 313 -3.47 17.12 6.34
CA LEU A 313 -3.54 17.56 7.74
C LEU A 313 -3.94 16.41 8.67
N TYR A 314 -5.01 15.71 8.33
CA TYR A 314 -5.46 14.56 9.11
C TYR A 314 -4.37 13.49 9.27
N ARG A 315 -3.65 13.16 8.20
CA ARG A 315 -2.59 12.16 8.25
C ARG A 315 -1.42 12.58 9.15
N GLU A 316 -1.00 13.84 9.09
CA GLU A 316 0.07 14.35 9.97
C GLU A 316 -0.31 14.19 11.44
N GLU A 317 -1.52 14.60 11.81
CA GLU A 317 -2.04 14.47 13.17
C GLU A 317 -2.19 13.01 13.60
N ALA A 318 -2.81 12.19 12.76
CA ALA A 318 -3.07 10.78 13.06
C ALA A 318 -1.80 9.95 13.26
N LEU A 319 -0.73 10.25 12.54
CA LEU A 319 0.56 9.57 12.66
C LEU A 319 1.46 10.18 13.74
N GLY A 320 1.18 11.38 14.22
CA GLY A 320 2.01 12.12 15.18
C GLY A 320 2.42 11.30 16.40
N PRO A 321 1.49 10.71 17.16
CA PRO A 321 1.81 9.93 18.36
C PRO A 321 2.74 8.74 18.06
N HIS A 322 2.44 7.96 17.02
CA HIS A 322 3.27 6.80 16.66
C HIS A 322 4.64 7.22 16.12
N ARG A 323 4.72 8.30 15.36
CA ARG A 323 6.00 8.87 14.89
C ARG A 323 6.90 9.30 16.04
N ALA A 324 6.34 9.87 17.10
CA ALA A 324 7.08 10.22 18.30
C ALA A 324 7.69 8.98 18.99
N LEU A 325 6.93 7.88 19.07
CA LEU A 325 7.43 6.60 19.59
C LEU A 325 8.53 6.01 18.71
N VAL A 326 8.36 6.03 17.39
CA VAL A 326 9.37 5.57 16.42
C VAL A 326 10.65 6.40 16.54
N ALA A 327 10.54 7.73 16.68
CA ALA A 327 11.68 8.62 16.85
C ALA A 327 12.44 8.34 18.16
N ALA A 328 11.72 8.17 19.27
CA ALA A 328 12.33 7.84 20.56
C ALA A 328 13.04 6.48 20.52
N HIS A 329 12.44 5.46 19.89
CA HIS A 329 13.04 4.15 19.75
C HIS A 329 14.28 4.18 18.83
N THR A 330 14.24 4.97 17.77
CA THR A 330 15.37 5.18 16.86
C THR A 330 16.54 5.87 17.55
N GLU A 331 16.26 6.88 18.39
CA GLU A 331 17.30 7.59 19.13
C GLU A 331 17.94 6.72 20.21
N ALA A 332 17.12 5.94 20.94
CA ALA A 332 17.63 4.95 21.88
C ALA A 332 18.55 3.92 21.20
N PHE A 333 18.18 3.44 20.00
CA PHE A 333 19.01 2.55 19.22
C PHE A 333 20.33 3.21 18.76
N ARG A 334 20.30 4.47 18.32
CA ARG A 334 21.50 5.24 17.98
C ARG A 334 22.45 5.36 19.16
N ALA A 335 21.92 5.78 20.32
CA ALA A 335 22.72 5.91 21.53
C ALA A 335 23.39 4.59 21.92
N ALA A 336 22.63 3.48 21.85
CA ALA A 336 23.15 2.14 22.12
C ALA A 336 24.23 1.72 21.10
N SER A 337 24.04 2.02 19.82
CA SER A 337 25.00 1.70 18.75
C SER A 337 26.30 2.50 18.91
N LEU A 338 26.20 3.82 19.15
CA LEU A 338 27.36 4.67 19.41
C LEU A 338 28.09 4.22 20.68
N GLY A 339 27.38 3.87 21.73
CA GLY A 339 27.95 3.31 22.94
C GLY A 339 28.70 2.00 22.69
N ALA A 340 28.15 1.12 21.85
CA ALA A 340 28.82 -0.11 21.43
C ALA A 340 30.07 0.15 20.59
N GLU A 341 30.04 1.07 19.65
CA GLU A 341 31.18 1.48 18.83
C GLU A 341 32.31 2.09 19.68
N MET A 342 31.96 3.00 20.62
CA MET A 342 32.93 3.59 21.56
C MET A 342 33.57 2.53 22.44
N ARG A 343 32.83 1.52 22.90
CA ARG A 343 33.39 0.42 23.70
C ARG A 343 34.36 -0.45 22.88
N LEU A 344 33.99 -0.74 21.64
CA LEU A 344 34.86 -1.49 20.71
C LEU A 344 36.15 -0.70 20.41
N ALA A 345 36.04 0.60 20.17
CA ALA A 345 37.18 1.48 19.95
C ALA A 345 38.07 1.58 21.18
N ALA A 346 37.52 1.51 22.39
CA ALA A 346 38.25 1.46 23.65
C ALA A 346 38.79 0.07 24.01
N GLY A 347 38.65 -0.92 23.13
CA GLY A 347 39.10 -2.29 23.39
C GLY A 347 38.30 -3.03 24.47
N MET A 348 37.09 -2.51 24.81
CA MET A 348 36.21 -3.15 25.79
C MET A 348 35.38 -4.28 25.10
N PRO A 349 35.14 -5.40 25.80
CA PRO A 349 34.29 -6.47 25.27
C PRO A 349 32.86 -5.96 25.01
N ARG A 350 32.16 -6.55 24.04
CA ARG A 350 30.74 -6.23 23.76
C ARG A 350 29.88 -6.48 24.98
N LEU A 351 28.85 -5.64 25.19
CA LEU A 351 27.85 -5.88 26.24
C LEU A 351 27.14 -7.24 25.96
N GLY A 352 27.27 -8.17 26.89
CA GLY A 352 26.82 -9.56 26.72
C GLY A 352 27.98 -10.56 26.42
N GLU A 353 29.17 -10.10 26.02
CA GLU A 353 30.36 -10.96 25.91
C GLU A 353 31.15 -11.06 27.24
N ALA A 354 30.80 -10.27 28.25
CA ALA A 354 31.51 -10.26 29.53
C ALA A 354 31.20 -11.45 30.44
N GLU A 355 30.33 -12.39 30.04
CA GLU A 355 29.93 -13.50 30.89
C GLU A 355 30.15 -14.91 30.35
N VAL A 356 30.72 -15.05 29.18
CA VAL A 356 31.30 -16.33 28.76
C VAL A 356 32.48 -16.04 27.88
N VAL A 357 33.67 -16.18 28.41
CA VAL A 357 34.87 -16.36 27.55
C VAL A 357 34.61 -17.67 26.81
N ALA A 358 33.96 -17.56 25.65
CA ALA A 358 33.68 -18.71 24.83
C ALA A 358 35.00 -19.45 24.56
N SER A 359 35.05 -20.73 24.90
CA SER A 359 36.22 -21.57 24.65
C SER A 359 36.58 -21.50 23.15
N PRO A 360 37.84 -21.73 22.76
CA PRO A 360 38.18 -21.80 21.35
C PRO A 360 37.31 -22.76 20.56
N GLY A 361 36.85 -23.86 21.22
CA GLY A 361 35.92 -24.81 20.65
C GLY A 361 34.52 -24.25 20.44
N GLU A 362 33.98 -23.51 21.41
CA GLU A 362 32.69 -22.87 21.30
C GLU A 362 32.66 -21.82 20.18
N ARG A 363 33.70 -21.00 20.07
CA ARG A 363 33.83 -20.03 18.98
C ARG A 363 33.81 -20.69 17.61
N THR A 364 34.57 -21.78 17.46
CA THR A 364 34.61 -22.56 16.23
C THR A 364 33.27 -23.20 15.93
N PHE A 365 32.60 -23.78 16.94
CA PHE A 365 31.27 -24.35 16.77
C PHE A 365 30.25 -23.29 16.31
N ARG A 366 30.20 -22.15 16.96
CA ARG A 366 29.27 -21.04 16.61
C ARG A 366 29.49 -20.49 15.21
N SER A 367 30.74 -20.38 14.77
CA SER A 367 31.07 -19.82 13.45
C SER A 367 30.89 -20.80 12.28
N VAL A 368 31.08 -22.10 12.52
CA VAL A 368 31.17 -23.09 11.45
C VAL A 368 30.06 -24.14 11.51
N CYS A 369 29.73 -24.63 12.69
CA CYS A 369 28.89 -25.84 12.86
C CYS A 369 27.42 -25.51 13.19
N MET A 370 27.16 -24.38 13.90
CA MET A 370 25.84 -24.04 14.45
C MET A 370 24.78 -23.79 13.36
N ALA A 371 25.19 -23.42 12.15
CA ALA A 371 24.28 -23.25 11.02
C ALA A 371 23.52 -24.55 10.69
N CYS A 372 24.18 -25.70 10.83
CA CYS A 372 23.63 -27.00 10.48
C CYS A 372 23.30 -27.89 11.70
N HIS A 373 23.90 -27.65 12.87
CA HIS A 373 23.74 -28.44 14.07
C HIS A 373 23.21 -27.59 15.24
N ALA A 374 22.27 -28.12 15.98
CA ALA A 374 21.80 -27.55 17.24
C ALA A 374 22.01 -28.56 18.38
N ARG A 375 21.88 -28.14 19.67
CA ARG A 375 22.10 -28.99 20.81
C ARG A 375 21.10 -30.16 20.86
N ASP A 376 19.80 -29.87 20.87
CA ASP A 376 18.74 -30.82 21.14
C ASP A 376 17.76 -30.95 19.97
N GLU A 377 17.88 -30.12 18.95
CA GLU A 377 16.97 -30.06 17.81
C GLU A 377 17.65 -30.46 16.50
N ARG A 378 16.91 -31.19 15.68
CA ARG A 378 17.32 -31.50 14.32
C ARG A 378 17.23 -30.20 13.46
N ARG A 379 18.36 -29.81 12.86
CA ARG A 379 18.42 -28.78 11.83
C ARG A 379 18.70 -29.42 10.47
N VAL A 380 19.74 -29.00 9.76
CA VAL A 380 20.22 -29.66 8.56
C VAL A 380 20.92 -30.96 8.89
N GLY A 381 21.75 -30.95 9.94
CA GLY A 381 22.44 -32.10 10.51
C GLY A 381 21.75 -32.63 11.78
N PRO A 382 22.25 -33.73 12.35
CA PRO A 382 21.79 -34.27 13.61
C PRO A 382 22.05 -33.34 14.81
N PRO A 383 21.26 -33.40 15.88
CA PRO A 383 21.53 -32.67 17.11
C PRO A 383 22.83 -33.16 17.79
N LEU A 384 23.44 -32.28 18.61
CA LEU A 384 24.67 -32.64 19.32
C LEU A 384 24.49 -33.84 20.25
N THR A 385 23.31 -34.04 20.84
CA THR A 385 22.97 -35.19 21.63
C THR A 385 23.24 -36.52 20.90
N GLU A 386 22.82 -36.59 19.62
CA GLU A 386 23.06 -37.77 18.78
C GLU A 386 24.54 -37.91 18.39
N ILE A 387 25.27 -36.81 18.22
CA ILE A 387 26.68 -36.80 17.87
C ILE A 387 27.49 -37.31 19.05
N VAL A 388 27.15 -36.90 20.29
CA VAL A 388 27.82 -37.35 21.51
C VAL A 388 27.57 -38.83 21.75
N GLU A 389 26.37 -39.36 21.51
CA GLU A 389 26.08 -40.80 21.63
C GLU A 389 27.01 -41.65 20.75
N ILE A 390 27.34 -41.15 19.55
CA ILE A 390 28.19 -41.90 18.59
C ILE A 390 29.68 -41.78 18.92
N TYR A 391 30.13 -40.59 19.38
CA TYR A 391 31.54 -40.27 19.52
C TYR A 391 31.98 -40.06 20.99
N SER A 392 31.14 -40.41 21.97
CA SER A 392 31.51 -40.32 23.38
C SER A 392 32.83 -41.06 23.66
N GLY A 393 33.79 -40.34 24.24
CA GLY A 393 35.13 -40.88 24.52
C GLY A 393 36.03 -41.06 23.28
N ASN A 394 35.58 -40.65 22.09
CA ASN A 394 36.36 -40.79 20.86
C ASN A 394 36.42 -39.48 20.05
N PRO A 395 37.09 -38.44 20.55
CA PRO A 395 37.22 -37.16 19.85
C PRO A 395 37.97 -37.27 18.50
N ASP A 396 38.94 -38.20 18.41
CA ASP A 396 39.70 -38.41 17.18
C ASP A 396 38.83 -38.99 16.06
N GLY A 397 37.84 -39.83 16.39
CA GLY A 397 36.85 -40.34 15.47
C GLY A 397 35.90 -39.24 14.96
N LEU A 398 35.52 -38.29 15.83
CA LEU A 398 34.74 -37.13 15.42
C LEU A 398 35.56 -36.20 14.49
N ILE A 399 36.83 -35.95 14.81
CA ILE A 399 37.74 -35.14 13.96
C ILE A 399 37.93 -35.79 12.58
N ALA A 400 38.19 -37.11 12.54
CA ALA A 400 38.29 -37.83 11.28
C ALA A 400 37.04 -37.74 10.43
N TRP A 401 35.87 -37.78 11.07
CA TRP A 401 34.60 -37.60 10.38
C TRP A 401 34.42 -36.19 9.85
N VAL A 402 34.75 -35.12 10.57
CA VAL A 402 34.65 -33.72 10.12
C VAL A 402 35.57 -33.45 8.97
N LYS A 403 36.76 -34.05 8.92
CA LYS A 403 37.73 -33.92 7.82
C LYS A 403 37.29 -34.62 6.53
N ALA A 404 36.71 -35.78 6.65
CA ALA A 404 36.26 -36.63 5.54
C ALA A 404 34.85 -37.20 5.80
N PRO A 405 33.83 -36.31 5.79
CA PRO A 405 32.49 -36.73 6.11
C PRO A 405 31.88 -37.55 4.95
N GLY A 406 30.87 -38.34 5.30
CA GLY A 406 30.05 -39.06 4.34
C GLY A 406 28.59 -39.09 4.78
N ARG A 407 27.82 -40.05 4.33
CA ARG A 407 26.43 -40.27 4.71
C ARG A 407 26.32 -41.46 5.64
N LYS A 408 26.17 -41.22 6.93
CA LYS A 408 25.99 -42.33 7.93
C LYS A 408 24.54 -42.73 8.11
N ARG A 409 23.56 -41.87 7.87
CA ARG A 409 22.12 -42.11 8.10
C ARG A 409 21.27 -41.72 6.91
N PRO A 410 20.29 -42.54 6.53
CA PRO A 410 19.44 -42.27 5.35
C PRO A 410 18.50 -41.04 5.47
N GLY A 411 18.37 -40.44 6.64
CA GLY A 411 17.49 -39.29 6.87
C GLY A 411 18.16 -37.92 6.86
N TYR A 412 19.49 -37.86 6.70
CA TYR A 412 20.24 -36.63 6.72
C TYR A 412 20.94 -36.35 5.38
N PRO A 413 21.11 -35.10 4.95
CA PRO A 413 21.95 -34.79 3.81
C PRO A 413 23.41 -35.15 4.10
N GLU A 414 24.20 -35.25 3.05
CA GLU A 414 25.62 -35.46 3.17
C GLU A 414 26.29 -34.22 3.77
N MET A 415 27.11 -34.40 4.80
CA MET A 415 27.85 -33.30 5.43
C MET A 415 29.01 -32.91 4.52
N PRO A 416 29.19 -31.61 4.15
CA PRO A 416 30.35 -31.19 3.39
C PRO A 416 31.63 -31.27 4.25
N PRO A 417 32.81 -31.56 3.65
CA PRO A 417 34.06 -31.53 4.37
C PRO A 417 34.38 -30.09 4.81
N ILE A 418 34.76 -29.95 6.06
CA ILE A 418 35.05 -28.64 6.64
C ILE A 418 36.59 -28.52 6.83
N SER A 419 37.20 -27.53 6.18
CA SER A 419 38.62 -27.23 6.32
C SER A 419 38.85 -26.24 7.46
N MET A 420 39.65 -26.63 8.45
CA MET A 420 40.01 -25.81 9.62
C MET A 420 41.50 -26.01 9.95
N GLN A 421 42.04 -25.17 10.82
CA GLN A 421 43.38 -25.40 11.38
C GLN A 421 43.35 -26.61 12.33
N GLU A 422 44.46 -27.33 12.44
CA GLU A 422 44.52 -28.57 13.22
C GLU A 422 44.08 -28.39 14.68
N GLY A 423 44.47 -27.28 15.32
CA GLY A 423 44.05 -26.97 16.69
C GLY A 423 42.53 -26.66 16.84
N GLN A 424 41.89 -26.20 15.79
CA GLN A 424 40.43 -25.92 15.80
C GLN A 424 39.62 -27.19 15.74
N TYR A 425 40.04 -28.22 15.01
CA TYR A 425 39.36 -29.52 15.00
C TYR A 425 39.30 -30.11 16.40
N ARG A 426 40.45 -30.08 17.12
CA ARG A 426 40.48 -30.61 18.49
C ARG A 426 39.61 -29.81 19.42
N ALA A 427 39.76 -28.49 19.41
CA ALA A 427 38.98 -27.61 20.28
C ALA A 427 37.45 -27.76 20.06
N VAL A 428 36.98 -27.87 18.81
CA VAL A 428 35.55 -28.01 18.54
C VAL A 428 35.03 -29.40 18.86
N ALA A 429 35.84 -30.44 18.68
CA ALA A 429 35.46 -31.80 19.08
C ALA A 429 35.32 -31.92 20.58
N ASP A 430 36.27 -31.41 21.35
CA ASP A 430 36.22 -31.39 22.81
C ASP A 430 34.99 -30.59 23.29
N TYR A 431 34.74 -29.43 22.73
CA TYR A 431 33.56 -28.62 23.05
C TYR A 431 32.23 -29.36 22.76
N ILE A 432 32.07 -29.99 21.60
CA ILE A 432 30.83 -30.73 21.25
C ILE A 432 30.61 -31.89 22.23
N LEU A 433 31.66 -32.60 22.57
CA LEU A 433 31.56 -33.76 23.45
C LEU A 433 31.33 -33.38 24.93
N GLU A 434 31.82 -32.22 25.38
CA GLU A 434 31.64 -31.67 26.72
C GLU A 434 30.31 -30.94 26.91
N GLU A 435 29.85 -30.14 25.93
CA GLU A 435 28.66 -29.27 26.02
C GLU A 435 27.36 -30.05 26.35
N VAL A 436 27.25 -31.27 25.83
CA VAL A 436 26.07 -32.10 26.03
C VAL A 436 26.07 -32.79 27.41
N LEU A 437 27.26 -32.98 27.98
CA LEU A 437 27.42 -33.61 29.28
C LEU A 437 27.12 -32.68 30.47
N VAL A 438 27.08 -31.35 30.24
CA VAL A 438 26.78 -30.37 31.29
C VAL A 438 25.27 -30.08 31.31
N PRO A 439 24.53 -30.48 32.38
CA PRO A 439 23.12 -30.12 32.54
C PRO A 439 22.99 -28.58 32.59
N ARG A 440 22.17 -27.98 31.75
CA ARG A 440 21.79 -26.58 31.96
C ARG A 440 21.00 -26.50 33.25
N GLY A 441 21.47 -25.69 34.21
CA GLY A 441 20.64 -25.28 35.34
C GLY A 441 19.31 -24.68 34.87
N PRO A 442 18.27 -24.69 35.69
CA PRO A 442 16.97 -24.14 35.32
C PRO A 442 17.13 -22.69 34.84
N PRO A 443 16.31 -22.26 33.87
CA PRO A 443 16.34 -20.85 33.41
C PRO A 443 16.20 -19.96 34.64
N ARG A 444 17.13 -19.04 34.85
CA ARG A 444 16.99 -18.02 35.89
C ARG A 444 15.69 -17.28 35.61
N GLU A 445 14.70 -17.43 36.46
CA GLU A 445 13.54 -16.55 36.50
C GLU A 445 14.07 -15.12 36.66
N GLU A 446 13.85 -14.31 35.62
CA GLU A 446 14.05 -12.85 35.73
C GLU A 446 13.15 -12.37 36.85
N GLY A 447 13.78 -12.01 37.97
CA GLY A 447 13.10 -11.57 39.18
C GLY A 447 12.17 -10.41 38.85
N SER A 448 10.87 -10.63 39.08
CA SER A 448 9.91 -9.58 39.27
C SER A 448 10.35 -8.76 40.49
N THR A 449 10.97 -7.63 40.27
CA THR A 449 11.06 -6.59 41.29
C THR A 449 10.01 -5.54 40.97
N GLY A 450 9.12 -5.31 41.95
CA GLY A 450 7.92 -4.52 42.00
C GLY A 450 8.01 -3.04 41.63
#